data_fd374e8e7909a7dc7ac344debe645a36
#
_entry.id   fd374e8e7909a7dc7ac344debe645a36
#
_cell.length_a   1.000
_cell.length_b   1.000
_cell.length_c   1.000
_cell.angle_alpha   90.00
_cell.angle_beta   90.00
_cell.angle_gamma   90.00
#
_symmetry.space_group_name_H-M   'P 1'
#
loop_
_entity.id
_entity.type
_entity.pdbx_description
1 polymer ?
#
loop_
_entity_poly.entity_id
_entity_poly.type
_entity_poly.pdbx_seq_one_letter_code
_entity_poly.pdbx_strand_id
1 'polypeptide(L)'
;MSSQPQLALEASQAASSTRDGVIPAVNYWIGAVEAVYRASAQGKNSHMEIVSKAQSELEYIEKQIDQLQVAAANNQEARQQLENLHKRIDSLRRQMAGRLTAWERTELARHPMRPYPLDYIERIFPNFSEIHGDRGFADDPALIGGMAQFHGREVMVIGTQKGRDTKQRVYRNFGQPNPEGYRKALRLMKFAEKWGRPVVTLVDVVGAYPGLGAEERGQAEAIARNLREMARLRVPYVAVITGEGGSGGALAIAVADRVLMMENSIYSVISVEGCASIMWRDSTKKEIAAEALKITAKDNLELGIADELIPEPAGGAHHDYDAAASAVADALEKHLSQLEKLPVETLLAERYKKFRNMAQYFQVVS
;
A
#
# COMPACT_ATOMS: atom_id res chain seq x y z
N MET A 1 -16.85 -25.77 2.22
CA MET A 1 -15.67 -25.05 2.79
C MET A 1 -14.71 -26.06 3.43
N SER A 2 -14.13 -27.02 2.67
CA SER A 2 -13.18 -27.99 3.26
C SER A 2 -12.13 -28.54 2.28
N SER A 3 -11.79 -27.82 1.21
CA SER A 3 -10.90 -28.34 0.15
C SER A 3 -9.49 -27.77 0.12
N GLN A 4 -9.17 -26.70 0.82
CA GLN A 4 -7.83 -26.09 0.79
C GLN A 4 -6.74 -26.85 1.57
N PRO A 5 -7.00 -27.45 2.77
CA PRO A 5 -5.97 -28.22 3.46
C PRO A 5 -5.57 -29.52 2.75
N GLN A 6 -6.51 -30.13 2.02
CA GLN A 6 -6.30 -31.41 1.35
C GLN A 6 -5.43 -31.30 0.11
N LEU A 7 -5.61 -30.24 -0.67
CA LEU A 7 -4.76 -29.91 -1.83
C LEU A 7 -3.31 -29.56 -1.43
N ALA A 8 -3.12 -28.91 -0.28
CA ALA A 8 -1.79 -28.63 0.26
C ALA A 8 -1.07 -29.91 0.74
N LEU A 9 -1.83 -30.89 1.24
CA LEU A 9 -1.27 -32.17 1.68
C LEU A 9 -0.85 -33.06 0.50
N GLU A 10 -1.66 -33.10 -0.55
CA GLU A 10 -1.33 -33.81 -1.80
C GLU A 10 -0.15 -33.17 -2.54
N ALA A 11 -0.01 -31.84 -2.48
CA ALA A 11 1.15 -31.12 -2.99
C ALA A 11 2.45 -31.50 -2.28
N SER A 12 2.39 -31.64 -0.95
CA SER A 12 3.54 -32.03 -0.12
C SER A 12 4.00 -33.47 -0.40
N GLN A 13 3.04 -34.39 -0.64
CA GLN A 13 3.36 -35.78 -0.91
C GLN A 13 3.96 -35.99 -2.31
N ALA A 14 3.55 -35.21 -3.32
CA ALA A 14 4.13 -35.27 -4.66
C ALA A 14 5.58 -34.73 -4.71
N ALA A 15 5.91 -33.72 -3.89
CA ALA A 15 7.24 -33.13 -3.83
C ALA A 15 8.30 -34.03 -3.19
N SER A 16 7.91 -35.00 -2.36
CA SER A 16 8.84 -35.88 -1.64
C SER A 16 9.36 -37.07 -2.45
N SER A 17 8.83 -37.32 -3.65
CA SER A 17 9.12 -38.53 -4.42
C SER A 17 10.13 -38.41 -5.57
N THR A 18 10.74 -37.22 -5.81
CA THR A 18 11.67 -37.01 -6.90
C THR A 18 12.97 -36.36 -6.50
N ARG A 19 14.12 -37.05 -6.80
CA ARG A 19 15.49 -36.58 -6.51
C ARG A 19 16.01 -35.44 -7.40
N ASP A 20 15.23 -34.98 -8.39
CA ASP A 20 15.60 -33.87 -9.31
C ASP A 20 14.67 -32.67 -9.12
N GLY A 21 14.71 -32.10 -7.98
CA GLY A 21 13.59 -31.59 -7.18
C GLY A 21 13.21 -30.12 -7.35
N VAL A 22 13.72 -29.27 -8.23
CA VAL A 22 13.32 -27.83 -8.23
C VAL A 22 12.34 -27.52 -9.38
N ILE A 23 12.57 -28.04 -10.57
CA ILE A 23 11.72 -27.74 -11.75
C ILE A 23 10.33 -28.38 -11.68
N PRO A 24 10.14 -29.62 -11.20
CA PRO A 24 8.81 -30.22 -11.05
C PRO A 24 7.95 -29.51 -10.02
N ALA A 25 8.55 -29.05 -8.91
CA ALA A 25 7.80 -28.33 -7.86
C ALA A 25 7.25 -26.99 -8.38
N VAL A 26 8.03 -26.22 -9.14
CA VAL A 26 7.58 -24.96 -9.75
C VAL A 26 6.43 -25.19 -10.72
N ASN A 27 6.55 -26.20 -11.59
CA ASN A 27 5.49 -26.53 -12.54
C ASN A 27 4.20 -27.03 -11.84
N TYR A 28 4.33 -27.74 -10.73
CA TYR A 28 3.20 -28.15 -9.91
C TYR A 28 2.49 -26.96 -9.29
N TRP A 29 3.23 -26.01 -8.71
CA TRP A 29 2.70 -24.79 -8.16
C TRP A 29 2.01 -23.91 -9.21
N ILE A 30 2.60 -23.79 -10.40
CA ILE A 30 1.97 -23.08 -11.53
C ILE A 30 0.65 -23.76 -11.90
N GLY A 31 0.62 -25.09 -12.02
CA GLY A 31 -0.59 -25.85 -12.30
C GLY A 31 -1.67 -25.73 -11.21
N ALA A 32 -1.27 -25.75 -9.94
CA ALA A 32 -2.19 -25.57 -8.81
C ALA A 32 -2.80 -24.15 -8.79
N VAL A 33 -1.99 -23.12 -9.01
CA VAL A 33 -2.45 -21.72 -9.13
C VAL A 33 -3.38 -21.55 -10.33
N GLU A 34 -3.05 -22.14 -11.48
CA GLU A 34 -3.93 -22.12 -12.66
C GLU A 34 -5.24 -22.88 -12.44
N ALA A 35 -5.25 -24.00 -11.70
CA ALA A 35 -6.44 -24.74 -11.37
C ALA A 35 -7.38 -23.95 -10.44
N VAL A 36 -6.82 -23.29 -9.41
CA VAL A 36 -7.57 -22.38 -8.54
C VAL A 36 -8.14 -21.21 -9.33
N TYR A 37 -7.36 -20.65 -10.26
CA TYR A 37 -7.83 -19.57 -11.12
C TYR A 37 -8.94 -20.02 -12.07
N ARG A 38 -8.83 -21.22 -12.70
CA ARG A 38 -9.88 -21.77 -13.57
C ARG A 38 -11.16 -22.04 -12.80
N ALA A 39 -11.08 -22.54 -11.57
CA ALA A 39 -12.25 -22.72 -10.70
C ALA A 39 -12.91 -21.37 -10.34
N SER A 40 -12.09 -20.31 -10.14
CA SER A 40 -12.59 -18.96 -9.93
C SER A 40 -13.15 -18.32 -11.21
N ALA A 41 -12.68 -18.74 -12.39
CA ALA A 41 -13.11 -18.21 -13.69
C ALA A 41 -14.57 -18.57 -14.04
N GLN A 42 -15.10 -19.68 -13.51
CA GLN A 42 -16.54 -19.97 -13.64
C GLN A 42 -17.43 -18.98 -12.87
N GLY A 43 -16.90 -18.36 -11.80
CA GLY A 43 -17.54 -17.24 -11.12
C GLY A 43 -17.32 -15.88 -11.81
N LYS A 44 -16.30 -15.74 -12.67
CA LYS A 44 -15.92 -14.46 -13.32
C LYS A 44 -16.99 -13.94 -14.30
N ASN A 45 -17.67 -14.79 -15.03
CA ASN A 45 -18.72 -14.31 -15.95
C ASN A 45 -19.87 -13.64 -15.19
N SER A 46 -20.30 -14.19 -14.06
CA SER A 46 -21.30 -13.56 -13.21
C SER A 46 -20.75 -12.33 -12.48
N HIS A 47 -19.48 -12.31 -12.10
CA HIS A 47 -18.81 -11.17 -11.50
C HIS A 47 -18.68 -10.02 -12.49
N MET A 48 -18.15 -10.26 -13.71
CA MET A 48 -18.04 -9.25 -14.78
C MET A 48 -19.41 -8.68 -15.19
N GLU A 49 -20.44 -9.51 -15.25
CA GLU A 49 -21.79 -9.05 -15.57
C GLU A 49 -22.38 -8.15 -14.47
N ILE A 50 -22.16 -8.49 -13.20
CA ILE A 50 -22.60 -7.69 -12.05
C ILE A 50 -21.82 -6.37 -11.99
N VAL A 51 -20.50 -6.39 -12.18
CA VAL A 51 -19.64 -5.20 -12.17
C VAL A 51 -20.00 -4.28 -13.33
N SER A 52 -20.15 -4.81 -14.55
CA SER A 52 -20.57 -4.05 -15.73
C SER A 52 -21.93 -3.36 -15.54
N LYS A 53 -22.90 -4.10 -14.94
CA LYS A 53 -24.23 -3.56 -14.65
C LYS A 53 -24.20 -2.46 -13.60
N ALA A 54 -23.40 -2.63 -12.55
CA ALA A 54 -23.22 -1.63 -11.50
C ALA A 54 -22.47 -0.39 -12.03
N GLN A 55 -21.48 -0.55 -12.91
CA GLN A 55 -20.79 0.55 -13.59
C GLN A 55 -21.76 1.37 -14.46
N SER A 56 -22.60 0.69 -15.27
CA SER A 56 -23.60 1.37 -16.09
C SER A 56 -24.62 2.14 -15.23
N GLU A 57 -25.00 1.59 -14.08
CA GLU A 57 -25.90 2.29 -13.12
C GLU A 57 -25.21 3.50 -12.50
N LEU A 58 -23.92 3.40 -12.15
CA LEU A 58 -23.12 4.52 -11.63
C LEU A 58 -23.03 5.65 -12.66
N GLU A 59 -22.64 5.37 -13.90
CA GLU A 59 -22.56 6.37 -14.95
C GLU A 59 -23.90 7.08 -15.21
N TYR A 60 -24.99 6.33 -15.13
CA TYR A 60 -26.34 6.91 -15.28
C TYR A 60 -26.68 7.85 -14.12
N ILE A 61 -26.39 7.46 -12.88
CA ILE A 61 -26.65 8.30 -11.71
C ILE A 61 -25.75 9.54 -11.71
N GLU A 62 -24.48 9.42 -12.08
CA GLU A 62 -23.54 10.53 -12.18
C GLU A 62 -24.05 11.61 -13.18
N LYS A 63 -24.56 11.19 -14.33
CA LYS A 63 -25.20 12.11 -15.28
C LYS A 63 -26.44 12.81 -14.72
N GLN A 64 -27.22 12.11 -13.91
CA GLN A 64 -28.37 12.73 -13.24
C GLN A 64 -27.94 13.75 -12.18
N ILE A 65 -26.86 13.48 -11.44
CA ILE A 65 -26.29 14.41 -10.46
C ILE A 65 -25.84 15.68 -11.17
N ASP A 66 -25.07 15.57 -12.26
CA ASP A 66 -24.61 16.73 -13.06
C ASP A 66 -25.77 17.62 -13.52
N GLN A 67 -26.86 17.01 -13.96
CA GLN A 67 -28.06 17.73 -14.40
C GLN A 67 -28.79 18.43 -13.23
N LEU A 68 -28.84 17.79 -12.07
CA LEU A 68 -29.55 18.31 -10.90
C LEU A 68 -28.73 19.33 -10.12
N GLN A 69 -27.41 19.35 -10.20
CA GLN A 69 -26.55 20.31 -9.49
C GLN A 69 -26.91 21.76 -9.79
N VAL A 70 -27.22 22.09 -11.05
CA VAL A 70 -27.62 23.43 -11.48
C VAL A 70 -28.99 23.78 -10.89
N ALA A 71 -29.94 22.84 -10.88
CA ALA A 71 -31.30 23.06 -10.38
C ALA A 71 -31.35 23.13 -8.84
N ALA A 72 -30.46 22.39 -8.15
CA ALA A 72 -30.39 22.32 -6.69
C ALA A 72 -30.00 23.65 -6.01
N ALA A 73 -29.37 24.57 -6.73
CA ALA A 73 -29.01 25.88 -6.21
C ALA A 73 -30.24 26.66 -5.68
N ASN A 74 -31.40 26.51 -6.33
CA ASN A 74 -32.61 27.29 -6.06
C ASN A 74 -33.87 26.46 -5.73
N ASN A 75 -33.76 25.12 -5.68
CA ASN A 75 -34.91 24.23 -5.46
C ASN A 75 -34.62 23.21 -4.35
N GLN A 76 -35.46 23.18 -3.32
CA GLN A 76 -35.33 22.29 -2.16
C GLN A 76 -35.59 20.82 -2.54
N GLU A 77 -36.51 20.53 -3.46
CA GLU A 77 -36.76 19.17 -3.95
C GLU A 77 -35.58 18.64 -4.71
N ALA A 78 -34.94 19.46 -5.56
CA ALA A 78 -33.74 19.09 -6.29
C ALA A 78 -32.55 18.77 -5.34
N ARG A 79 -32.41 19.51 -4.23
CA ARG A 79 -31.41 19.21 -3.18
C ARG A 79 -31.67 17.86 -2.53
N GLN A 80 -32.90 17.54 -2.20
CA GLN A 80 -33.26 16.26 -1.59
C GLN A 80 -33.04 15.09 -2.57
N GLN A 81 -33.35 15.28 -3.86
CA GLN A 81 -33.08 14.29 -4.89
C GLN A 81 -31.57 14.08 -5.06
N LEU A 82 -30.78 15.15 -5.07
CA LEU A 82 -29.32 15.09 -5.15
C LEU A 82 -28.73 14.30 -3.97
N GLU A 83 -29.19 14.55 -2.76
CA GLU A 83 -28.75 13.80 -1.56
C GLU A 83 -29.09 12.30 -1.66
N ASN A 84 -30.26 11.97 -2.17
CA ASN A 84 -30.67 10.58 -2.36
C ASN A 84 -29.82 9.87 -3.42
N LEU A 85 -29.46 10.57 -4.51
CA LEU A 85 -28.58 10.04 -5.55
C LEU A 85 -27.16 9.82 -5.03
N HIS A 86 -26.61 10.74 -4.24
CA HIS A 86 -25.32 10.54 -3.58
C HIS A 86 -25.32 9.31 -2.65
N LYS A 87 -26.37 9.16 -1.82
CA LYS A 87 -26.52 7.96 -0.97
C LYS A 87 -26.58 6.67 -1.81
N ARG A 88 -27.25 6.71 -2.98
CA ARG A 88 -27.35 5.57 -3.89
C ARG A 88 -26.00 5.22 -4.51
N ILE A 89 -25.26 6.22 -5.00
CA ILE A 89 -23.89 6.02 -5.50
C ILE A 89 -23.00 5.38 -4.43
N ASP A 90 -23.00 5.93 -3.21
CA ASP A 90 -22.19 5.40 -2.12
C ASP A 90 -22.53 3.96 -1.78
N SER A 91 -23.81 3.61 -1.82
CA SER A 91 -24.25 2.24 -1.61
C SER A 91 -23.75 1.29 -2.72
N LEU A 92 -23.86 1.70 -4.00
CA LEU A 92 -23.36 0.93 -5.13
C LEU A 92 -21.84 0.76 -5.09
N ARG A 93 -21.10 1.85 -4.83
CA ARG A 93 -19.64 1.81 -4.71
C ARG A 93 -19.18 0.88 -3.57
N ARG A 94 -19.87 0.89 -2.41
CA ARG A 94 -19.58 -0.05 -1.30
C ARG A 94 -19.85 -1.50 -1.69
N GLN A 95 -20.94 -1.77 -2.41
CA GLN A 95 -21.23 -3.11 -2.89
C GLN A 95 -20.18 -3.62 -3.87
N MET A 96 -19.67 -2.73 -4.74
CA MET A 96 -18.59 -3.05 -5.66
C MET A 96 -17.27 -3.27 -4.91
N ALA A 97 -16.92 -2.41 -3.96
CA ALA A 97 -15.67 -2.49 -3.20
C ALA A 97 -15.48 -3.85 -2.51
N GLY A 98 -16.57 -4.45 -1.97
CA GLY A 98 -16.53 -5.77 -1.36
C GLY A 98 -16.23 -6.93 -2.33
N ARG A 99 -16.26 -6.69 -3.64
CA ARG A 99 -16.09 -7.69 -4.70
C ARG A 99 -14.85 -7.52 -5.55
N LEU A 100 -14.06 -6.46 -5.32
CA LEU A 100 -12.87 -6.17 -6.10
C LEU A 100 -11.84 -7.30 -6.01
N THR A 101 -11.34 -7.73 -7.16
CA THR A 101 -10.22 -8.65 -7.30
C THR A 101 -8.90 -8.01 -6.86
N ALA A 102 -7.86 -8.80 -6.64
CA ALA A 102 -6.54 -8.27 -6.31
C ALA A 102 -5.97 -7.38 -7.43
N TRP A 103 -6.28 -7.69 -8.69
CA TRP A 103 -5.89 -6.84 -9.81
C TRP A 103 -6.63 -5.49 -9.82
N GLU A 104 -7.95 -5.49 -9.67
CA GLU A 104 -8.75 -4.26 -9.59
C GLU A 104 -8.32 -3.36 -8.42
N ARG A 105 -7.97 -3.94 -7.26
CA ARG A 105 -7.37 -3.18 -6.15
C ARG A 105 -5.99 -2.61 -6.52
N THR A 106 -5.19 -3.35 -7.30
CA THR A 106 -3.92 -2.84 -7.83
C THR A 106 -4.13 -1.62 -8.74
N GLU A 107 -5.14 -1.66 -9.59
CA GLU A 107 -5.50 -0.52 -10.45
C GLU A 107 -5.97 0.68 -9.62
N LEU A 108 -6.76 0.46 -8.57
CA LEU A 108 -7.15 1.54 -7.63
C LEU A 108 -5.96 2.11 -6.86
N ALA A 109 -5.00 1.27 -6.42
CA ALA A 109 -3.77 1.74 -5.78
C ALA A 109 -2.95 2.64 -6.70
N ARG A 110 -3.00 2.39 -8.02
CA ARG A 110 -2.31 3.13 -9.10
C ARG A 110 -3.13 4.26 -9.70
N HIS A 111 -4.36 4.47 -9.24
CA HIS A 111 -5.26 5.43 -9.87
C HIS A 111 -4.62 6.83 -9.95
N PRO A 112 -4.60 7.50 -11.14
CA PRO A 112 -3.88 8.78 -11.32
C PRO A 112 -4.36 9.89 -10.39
N MET A 113 -5.64 9.84 -9.99
CA MET A 113 -6.24 10.79 -9.06
C MET A 113 -6.20 10.32 -7.61
N ARG A 114 -5.53 9.21 -7.29
CA ARG A 114 -5.36 8.82 -5.89
C ARG A 114 -4.53 9.87 -5.15
N PRO A 115 -4.87 10.23 -3.89
CA PRO A 115 -4.07 11.15 -3.10
C PRO A 115 -2.64 10.62 -2.93
N TYR A 116 -1.65 11.47 -3.19
CA TYR A 116 -0.24 11.20 -2.95
C TYR A 116 0.17 11.70 -1.55
N PRO A 117 1.32 11.32 -1.01
CA PRO A 117 1.75 11.75 0.31
C PRO A 117 1.66 13.25 0.59
N LEU A 118 1.96 14.14 -0.36
CA LEU A 118 1.77 15.58 -0.16
C LEU A 118 0.32 15.97 0.06
N ASP A 119 -0.63 15.33 -0.62
CA ASP A 119 -2.06 15.62 -0.44
C ASP A 119 -2.53 15.28 0.99
N TYR A 120 -1.95 14.22 1.60
CA TYR A 120 -2.18 13.86 3.00
C TYR A 120 -1.46 14.81 3.95
N ILE A 121 -0.20 15.18 3.63
CA ILE A 121 0.60 16.08 4.48
C ILE A 121 -0.10 17.44 4.61
N GLU A 122 -0.57 18.00 3.52
CA GLU A 122 -1.27 19.29 3.51
C GLU A 122 -2.55 19.29 4.36
N ARG A 123 -3.24 18.15 4.47
CA ARG A 123 -4.51 18.01 5.21
C ARG A 123 -4.32 17.61 6.67
N ILE A 124 -3.32 16.80 6.96
CA ILE A 124 -3.14 16.16 8.28
C ILE A 124 -2.11 16.89 9.14
N PHE A 125 -1.07 17.45 8.52
CA PHE A 125 0.13 17.90 9.23
C PHE A 125 0.37 19.41 9.06
N PRO A 126 -0.29 20.25 9.87
CA PRO A 126 -0.06 21.69 9.82
C PRO A 126 1.41 22.04 10.13
N ASN A 127 1.86 23.17 9.62
CA ASN A 127 3.21 23.69 9.79
C ASN A 127 4.30 22.72 9.29
N PHE A 128 4.01 21.92 8.25
CA PHE A 128 5.01 21.06 7.63
C PHE A 128 6.14 21.91 7.05
N SER A 129 7.36 21.64 7.50
CA SER A 129 8.59 22.29 7.05
C SER A 129 9.51 21.25 6.44
N GLU A 130 9.62 21.23 5.11
CA GLU A 130 10.42 20.25 4.38
C GLU A 130 11.91 20.44 4.65
N ILE A 131 12.63 19.34 4.82
CA ILE A 131 14.07 19.30 5.05
C ILE A 131 14.71 18.53 3.89
N HIS A 132 15.60 19.22 3.18
CA HIS A 132 16.21 18.76 1.94
C HIS A 132 17.59 18.14 2.10
N GLY A 133 17.93 17.22 1.19
CA GLY A 133 19.27 16.67 0.96
C GLY A 133 19.70 15.59 1.95
N ASP A 134 20.58 14.71 1.49
CA ASP A 134 21.13 13.61 2.27
C ASP A 134 22.40 13.96 3.07
N ARG A 135 22.95 15.16 2.88
CA ARG A 135 24.24 15.62 3.41
C ARG A 135 25.45 14.82 2.91
N GLY A 136 25.28 14.10 1.80
CA GLY A 136 26.33 13.32 1.16
C GLY A 136 26.49 13.66 -0.31
N PHE A 137 25.43 13.51 -1.09
CA PHE A 137 25.46 13.68 -2.53
C PHE A 137 24.49 14.76 -3.03
N ALA A 138 23.17 14.61 -2.78
CA ALA A 138 22.16 15.51 -3.32
C ALA A 138 20.86 15.47 -2.53
N ASP A 139 19.87 16.24 -2.98
CA ASP A 139 18.47 16.02 -2.62
C ASP A 139 17.80 15.09 -3.63
N ASP A 140 16.73 14.40 -3.18
CA ASP A 140 15.89 13.59 -4.03
C ASP A 140 14.42 14.02 -3.87
N PRO A 141 13.82 14.63 -4.89
CA PRO A 141 12.43 15.08 -4.84
C PRO A 141 11.41 13.93 -4.91
N ALA A 142 11.80 12.69 -5.21
CA ALA A 142 10.93 11.52 -5.14
C ALA A 142 10.66 11.07 -3.69
N LEU A 143 11.44 11.55 -2.74
CA LEU A 143 11.23 11.35 -1.31
C LEU A 143 11.23 12.70 -0.60
N ILE A 144 10.13 13.03 0.04
CA ILE A 144 9.93 14.25 0.82
C ILE A 144 10.00 13.95 2.31
N GLY A 145 10.32 14.91 3.13
CA GLY A 145 10.24 14.74 4.57
C GLY A 145 10.59 15.99 5.33
N GLY A 146 10.03 16.13 6.52
CA GLY A 146 10.19 17.33 7.33
C GLY A 146 9.50 17.23 8.68
N MET A 147 9.67 18.27 9.49
CA MET A 147 8.98 18.41 10.76
C MET A 147 7.59 19.00 10.53
N ALA A 148 6.63 18.56 11.32
CA ALA A 148 5.27 19.04 11.29
C ALA A 148 4.62 18.96 12.68
N GLN A 149 3.43 19.53 12.80
CA GLN A 149 2.57 19.31 13.96
C GLN A 149 1.49 18.27 13.63
N PHE A 150 1.12 17.48 14.63
CA PHE A 150 0.01 16.54 14.55
C PHE A 150 -0.68 16.45 15.92
N HIS A 151 -1.90 16.94 16.04
CA HIS A 151 -2.71 16.93 17.28
C HIS A 151 -1.91 17.40 18.53
N GLY A 152 -1.17 18.49 18.39
CA GLY A 152 -0.35 19.06 19.46
C GLY A 152 1.02 18.41 19.66
N ARG A 153 1.38 17.40 18.88
CA ARG A 153 2.71 16.78 18.86
C ARG A 153 3.57 17.36 17.75
N GLU A 154 4.87 17.43 17.96
CA GLU A 154 5.82 17.59 16.87
C GLU A 154 6.19 16.19 16.34
N VAL A 155 6.07 15.99 15.05
CA VAL A 155 6.33 14.72 14.38
C VAL A 155 7.27 14.89 13.19
N MET A 156 8.03 13.85 12.89
CA MET A 156 8.76 13.75 11.62
C MET A 156 7.89 13.01 10.62
N VAL A 157 7.56 13.68 9.52
CA VAL A 157 6.79 13.08 8.42
C VAL A 157 7.70 12.84 7.23
N ILE A 158 7.65 11.66 6.64
CA ILE A 158 8.44 11.26 5.47
C ILE A 158 7.47 10.59 4.48
N GLY A 159 7.62 10.87 3.19
CA GLY A 159 6.76 10.27 2.17
C GLY A 159 7.47 10.08 0.84
N THR A 160 7.06 9.07 0.07
CA THR A 160 7.44 8.93 -1.32
C THR A 160 6.46 9.70 -2.19
N GLN A 161 6.95 10.52 -3.10
CA GLN A 161 6.10 11.45 -3.85
C GLN A 161 6.17 11.19 -5.35
N LYS A 162 5.00 10.93 -5.94
CA LYS A 162 4.77 10.86 -7.39
C LYS A 162 4.42 12.24 -7.95
N GLY A 163 4.48 12.40 -9.27
CA GLY A 163 4.00 13.59 -9.98
C GLY A 163 2.69 13.34 -10.72
N ARG A 164 1.83 14.36 -10.84
CA ARG A 164 0.55 14.26 -11.56
C ARG A 164 0.70 14.49 -13.05
N ASP A 165 1.43 15.50 -13.45
CA ASP A 165 1.75 15.80 -14.85
C ASP A 165 3.13 15.30 -15.26
N THR A 166 3.45 15.35 -16.56
CA THR A 166 4.72 14.86 -17.12
C THR A 166 5.93 15.56 -16.49
N LYS A 167 5.85 16.89 -16.29
CA LYS A 167 6.95 17.67 -15.72
C LYS A 167 7.22 17.27 -14.27
N GLN A 168 6.17 17.13 -13.47
CA GLN A 168 6.27 16.67 -12.09
C GLN A 168 6.75 15.22 -12.01
N ARG A 169 6.27 14.34 -12.90
CA ARG A 169 6.72 12.94 -12.93
C ARG A 169 8.21 12.83 -13.20
N VAL A 170 8.73 13.57 -14.18
CA VAL A 170 10.17 13.62 -14.46
C VAL A 170 10.94 14.21 -13.28
N TYR A 171 10.50 15.34 -12.72
CA TYR A 171 11.12 15.96 -11.56
C TYR A 171 11.19 15.04 -10.34
N ARG A 172 10.12 14.26 -10.10
CA ARG A 172 10.01 13.30 -8.99
C ARG A 172 10.51 11.90 -9.35
N ASN A 173 11.28 11.77 -10.42
CA ASN A 173 11.81 10.48 -10.91
C ASN A 173 10.73 9.37 -10.93
N PHE A 174 9.54 9.70 -11.41
CA PHE A 174 8.36 8.81 -11.44
C PHE A 174 7.97 8.23 -10.07
N GLY A 175 8.31 8.91 -8.98
CA GLY A 175 8.08 8.45 -7.61
C GLY A 175 9.02 7.33 -7.16
N GLN A 176 10.13 7.11 -7.86
CA GLN A 176 11.14 6.10 -7.53
C GLN A 176 12.37 6.76 -6.91
N PRO A 177 12.58 6.66 -5.58
CA PRO A 177 13.70 7.31 -4.93
C PRO A 177 15.05 6.72 -5.34
N ASN A 178 16.02 7.60 -5.49
CA ASN A 178 17.45 7.32 -5.59
C ASN A 178 18.06 7.05 -4.20
N PRO A 179 19.34 6.60 -4.11
CA PRO A 179 20.02 6.36 -2.83
C PRO A 179 20.01 7.56 -1.87
N GLU A 180 20.18 8.77 -2.40
CA GLU A 180 20.15 10.02 -1.65
C GLU A 180 18.77 10.29 -1.00
N GLY A 181 17.66 9.84 -1.60
CA GLY A 181 16.34 9.88 -0.99
C GLY A 181 16.30 9.01 0.27
N TYR A 182 16.73 7.76 0.18
CA TYR A 182 16.76 6.85 1.33
C TYR A 182 17.74 7.31 2.42
N ARG A 183 18.92 7.86 2.06
CA ARG A 183 19.83 8.47 3.02
C ARG A 183 19.22 9.70 3.69
N LYS A 184 18.48 10.52 2.93
CA LYS A 184 17.71 11.64 3.50
C LYS A 184 16.67 11.13 4.51
N ALA A 185 15.87 10.10 4.16
CA ALA A 185 14.91 9.51 5.07
C ALA A 185 15.56 9.06 6.39
N LEU A 186 16.66 8.32 6.31
CA LEU A 186 17.39 7.90 7.51
C LEU A 186 17.88 9.07 8.34
N ARG A 187 18.43 10.10 7.70
CA ARG A 187 18.89 11.31 8.38
C ARG A 187 17.75 11.98 9.15
N LEU A 188 16.56 12.05 8.56
CA LEU A 188 15.37 12.61 9.18
C LEU A 188 14.89 11.75 10.36
N MET A 189 14.88 10.41 10.21
CA MET A 189 14.56 9.49 11.29
C MET A 189 15.52 9.64 12.47
N LYS A 190 16.84 9.76 12.21
CA LYS A 190 17.85 9.99 13.26
C LYS A 190 17.72 11.37 13.89
N PHE A 191 17.30 12.38 13.13
CA PHE A 191 16.98 13.69 13.68
C PHE A 191 15.77 13.62 14.63
N ALA A 192 14.70 12.92 14.23
CA ALA A 192 13.52 12.68 15.07
C ALA A 192 13.92 11.93 16.37
N GLU A 193 14.71 10.88 16.26
CA GLU A 193 15.22 10.10 17.40
C GLU A 193 15.97 11.00 18.41
N LYS A 194 16.86 11.85 17.92
CA LYS A 194 17.66 12.78 18.75
C LYS A 194 16.77 13.70 19.60
N TRP A 195 15.62 14.10 19.07
CA TRP A 195 14.70 15.03 19.73
C TRP A 195 13.49 14.34 20.35
N GLY A 196 13.47 13.01 20.36
CA GLY A 196 12.36 12.22 20.92
C GLY A 196 11.03 12.42 20.20
N ARG A 197 11.06 12.68 18.87
CA ARG A 197 9.86 12.93 18.07
C ARG A 197 9.40 11.64 17.36
N PRO A 198 8.09 11.34 17.36
CA PRO A 198 7.57 10.22 16.57
C PRO A 198 7.85 10.38 15.08
N VAL A 199 7.96 9.26 14.39
CA VAL A 199 8.12 9.21 12.93
C VAL A 199 6.85 8.66 12.30
N VAL A 200 6.38 9.32 11.25
CA VAL A 200 5.30 8.86 10.38
C VAL A 200 5.82 8.74 8.95
N THR A 201 5.61 7.61 8.30
CA THR A 201 5.92 7.47 6.88
C THR A 201 4.65 7.20 6.06
N LEU A 202 4.54 7.89 4.93
CA LEU A 202 3.48 7.73 3.93
C LEU A 202 4.09 7.09 2.69
N VAL A 203 3.69 5.88 2.37
CA VAL A 203 4.33 5.05 1.34
C VAL A 203 3.43 4.93 0.12
N ASP A 204 3.89 5.45 -1.01
CA ASP A 204 3.28 5.25 -2.33
C ASP A 204 4.38 5.19 -3.40
N VAL A 205 5.01 4.04 -3.55
CA VAL A 205 6.16 3.82 -4.40
C VAL A 205 6.07 2.47 -5.12
N VAL A 206 6.34 2.48 -6.42
CA VAL A 206 6.42 1.23 -7.22
C VAL A 206 7.66 0.40 -6.85
N GLY A 207 8.75 1.09 -6.48
CA GLY A 207 10.04 0.50 -6.11
C GLY A 207 11.12 1.57 -6.07
N ALA A 208 12.30 1.19 -5.60
CA ALA A 208 13.49 2.05 -5.67
C ALA A 208 13.94 2.21 -7.13
N TYR A 209 14.56 3.34 -7.48
CA TYR A 209 15.05 3.57 -8.84
C TYR A 209 16.14 2.54 -9.21
N PRO A 210 15.96 1.79 -10.32
CA PRO A 210 16.85 0.68 -10.68
C PRO A 210 17.99 1.08 -11.63
N GLY A 211 18.16 2.37 -11.93
CA GLY A 211 19.12 2.85 -12.92
C GLY A 211 20.57 2.71 -12.46
N LEU A 212 21.50 2.62 -13.42
CA LEU A 212 22.95 2.47 -13.19
C LEU A 212 23.49 3.51 -12.20
N GLY A 213 23.13 4.79 -12.36
CA GLY A 213 23.59 5.84 -11.44
C GLY A 213 23.11 5.65 -10.01
N ALA A 214 21.98 4.97 -9.77
CA ALA A 214 21.56 4.63 -8.42
C ALA A 214 22.38 3.46 -7.84
N GLU A 215 22.70 2.46 -8.66
CA GLU A 215 23.61 1.38 -8.25
C GLU A 215 24.99 1.90 -7.88
N GLU A 216 25.60 2.73 -8.74
CA GLU A 216 26.89 3.36 -8.50
C GLU A 216 26.94 4.18 -7.21
N ARG A 217 25.83 4.80 -6.81
CA ARG A 217 25.70 5.58 -5.57
C ARG A 217 25.21 4.78 -4.38
N GLY A 218 25.11 3.44 -4.50
CA GLY A 218 24.82 2.52 -3.41
C GLY A 218 23.35 2.39 -3.04
N GLN A 219 22.46 2.15 -4.02
CA GLN A 219 21.03 1.96 -3.78
C GLN A 219 20.75 0.83 -2.77
N ALA A 220 21.38 -0.33 -2.97
CA ALA A 220 21.22 -1.48 -2.09
C ALA A 220 21.74 -1.19 -0.66
N GLU A 221 22.87 -0.50 -0.54
CA GLU A 221 23.43 -0.10 0.76
C GLU A 221 22.52 0.87 1.50
N ALA A 222 21.99 1.88 0.81
CA ALA A 222 21.10 2.87 1.41
C ALA A 222 19.82 2.22 1.95
N ILE A 223 19.23 1.29 1.20
CA ILE A 223 18.06 0.51 1.62
C ILE A 223 18.42 -0.38 2.82
N ALA A 224 19.48 -1.18 2.72
CA ALA A 224 19.87 -2.12 3.78
C ALA A 224 20.23 -1.40 5.10
N ARG A 225 20.90 -0.26 5.00
CA ARG A 225 21.19 0.59 6.17
C ARG A 225 19.90 1.10 6.81
N ASN A 226 18.93 1.55 6.03
CA ASN A 226 17.63 1.99 6.55
C ASN A 226 16.93 0.87 7.31
N LEU A 227 16.88 -0.35 6.78
CA LEU A 227 16.28 -1.51 7.46
C LEU A 227 16.92 -1.73 8.85
N ARG A 228 18.24 -1.75 8.89
CA ARG A 228 19.00 -1.93 10.14
C ARG A 228 18.71 -0.84 11.16
N GLU A 229 18.72 0.41 10.73
CA GLU A 229 18.58 1.57 11.61
C GLU A 229 17.13 1.77 12.08
N MET A 230 16.14 1.54 11.21
CA MET A 230 14.72 1.57 11.60
C MET A 230 14.41 0.54 12.68
N ALA A 231 14.97 -0.68 12.58
CA ALA A 231 14.78 -1.71 13.59
C ALA A 231 15.26 -1.28 14.99
N ARG A 232 16.15 -0.28 15.08
CA ARG A 232 16.76 0.23 16.31
C ARG A 232 16.29 1.62 16.71
N LEU A 233 15.37 2.21 15.96
CA LEU A 233 14.92 3.60 16.16
C LEU A 233 14.17 3.70 17.50
N ARG A 234 14.64 4.59 18.39
CA ARG A 234 14.19 4.68 19.80
C ARG A 234 13.02 5.65 20.00
N VAL A 235 12.20 5.84 18.99
CA VAL A 235 10.97 6.65 19.03
C VAL A 235 9.82 5.88 18.40
N PRO A 236 8.55 6.19 18.73
CA PRO A 236 7.39 5.65 18.04
C PRO A 236 7.46 5.84 16.53
N TYR A 237 7.15 4.80 15.80
CA TYR A 237 7.21 4.82 14.36
C TYR A 237 5.99 4.14 13.74
N VAL A 238 5.25 4.87 12.91
CA VAL A 238 4.07 4.37 12.18
C VAL A 238 4.29 4.56 10.69
N ALA A 239 4.13 3.49 9.91
CA ALA A 239 4.15 3.53 8.45
C ALA A 239 2.74 3.31 7.91
N VAL A 240 2.33 4.11 6.93
CA VAL A 240 1.04 3.98 6.24
C VAL A 240 1.29 3.74 4.76
N ILE A 241 0.84 2.61 4.24
CA ILE A 241 0.86 2.34 2.81
C ILE A 241 -0.40 2.99 2.21
N THR A 242 -0.21 4.11 1.53
CA THR A 242 -1.32 4.93 1.00
C THR A 242 -1.72 4.58 -0.43
N GLY A 243 -0.84 3.90 -1.16
CA GLY A 243 -1.08 3.45 -2.53
C GLY A 243 -0.30 2.17 -2.81
N GLU A 244 0.78 2.25 -3.56
CA GLU A 244 1.66 1.11 -3.81
C GLU A 244 2.78 1.05 -2.77
N GLY A 245 2.97 -0.13 -2.17
CA GLY A 245 4.13 -0.47 -1.35
C GLY A 245 5.04 -1.44 -2.12
N GLY A 246 5.92 -0.91 -2.99
CA GLY A 246 6.72 -1.74 -3.91
C GLY A 246 8.12 -2.07 -3.37
N SER A 247 8.38 -3.37 -3.17
CA SER A 247 9.71 -3.95 -3.00
C SER A 247 10.58 -3.25 -1.94
N GLY A 248 11.89 -3.23 -2.14
CA GLY A 248 12.87 -2.54 -1.29
C GLY A 248 12.60 -1.03 -1.16
N GLY A 249 11.95 -0.42 -2.17
CA GLY A 249 11.58 0.99 -2.15
C GLY A 249 10.63 1.36 -1.01
N ALA A 250 9.61 0.53 -0.80
CA ALA A 250 8.70 0.67 0.32
C ALA A 250 9.34 0.19 1.63
N LEU A 251 9.99 -0.96 1.60
CA LEU A 251 10.57 -1.57 2.79
C LEU A 251 11.62 -0.65 3.45
N ALA A 252 12.37 0.12 2.66
CA ALA A 252 13.39 1.07 3.13
C ALA A 252 12.85 2.20 4.03
N ILE A 253 11.52 2.37 4.11
CA ILE A 253 10.86 3.35 4.98
C ILE A 253 9.60 2.78 5.66
N ALA A 254 9.51 1.44 5.83
CA ALA A 254 8.31 0.81 6.40
C ALA A 254 8.59 -0.22 7.51
N VAL A 255 9.83 -0.32 8.03
CA VAL A 255 10.15 -1.16 9.20
C VAL A 255 9.76 -0.41 10.48
N ALA A 256 8.46 -0.34 10.74
CA ALA A 256 7.84 0.48 11.77
C ALA A 256 7.21 -0.37 12.90
N ASP A 257 6.90 0.26 14.03
CA ASP A 257 6.15 -0.37 15.13
C ASP A 257 4.75 -0.79 14.67
N ARG A 258 4.12 0.06 13.85
CA ARG A 258 2.84 -0.22 13.20
C ARG A 258 2.95 0.04 11.69
N VAL A 259 2.49 -0.92 10.92
CA VAL A 259 2.32 -0.81 9.46
C VAL A 259 0.83 -0.82 9.18
N LEU A 260 0.31 0.31 8.75
CA LEU A 260 -1.10 0.49 8.41
C LEU A 260 -1.23 0.46 6.88
N MET A 261 -2.34 -0.03 6.39
CA MET A 261 -2.61 -0.06 4.95
C MET A 261 -3.98 0.55 4.67
N MET A 262 -4.06 1.43 3.68
CA MET A 262 -5.36 1.85 3.17
C MET A 262 -6.04 0.67 2.45
N GLU A 263 -7.35 0.60 2.51
CA GLU A 263 -8.16 -0.56 2.07
C GLU A 263 -7.85 -1.02 0.64
N ASN A 264 -7.61 -0.07 -0.28
CA ASN A 264 -7.29 -0.35 -1.68
C ASN A 264 -5.80 -0.10 -2.00
N SER A 265 -4.92 -0.14 -1.00
CA SER A 265 -3.48 -0.16 -1.23
C SER A 265 -2.97 -1.57 -1.43
N ILE A 266 -1.78 -1.69 -1.99
CA ILE A 266 -1.08 -2.97 -2.18
C ILE A 266 0.32 -2.91 -1.57
N TYR A 267 0.80 -4.06 -1.06
CA TYR A 267 2.17 -4.19 -0.58
C TYR A 267 2.78 -5.49 -1.11
N SER A 268 3.85 -5.39 -1.89
CA SER A 268 4.41 -6.52 -2.61
C SER A 268 5.93 -6.42 -2.79
N VAL A 269 6.59 -7.57 -2.84
CA VAL A 269 8.03 -7.67 -3.13
C VAL A 269 8.36 -7.38 -4.60
N ILE A 270 7.40 -7.54 -5.51
CA ILE A 270 7.58 -7.39 -6.96
C ILE A 270 6.30 -6.83 -7.58
N SER A 271 6.41 -6.14 -8.73
CA SER A 271 5.24 -5.76 -9.50
C SER A 271 4.50 -6.99 -10.03
N VAL A 272 3.19 -6.87 -10.17
CA VAL A 272 2.32 -7.96 -10.66
C VAL A 272 2.74 -8.41 -12.06
N GLU A 273 3.08 -7.44 -12.93
CA GLU A 273 3.55 -7.67 -14.29
C GLU A 273 4.93 -8.38 -14.31
N GLY A 274 5.82 -7.96 -13.39
CA GLY A 274 7.12 -8.60 -13.19
C GLY A 274 6.98 -10.06 -12.76
N CYS A 275 6.11 -10.33 -11.79
CA CYS A 275 5.80 -11.70 -11.36
C CYS A 275 5.24 -12.54 -12.52
N ALA A 276 4.26 -12.01 -13.27
CA ALA A 276 3.67 -12.69 -14.41
C ALA A 276 4.73 -13.04 -15.46
N SER A 277 5.63 -12.11 -15.76
CA SER A 277 6.72 -12.31 -16.72
C SER A 277 7.71 -13.39 -16.27
N ILE A 278 8.06 -13.44 -14.99
CA ILE A 278 9.00 -14.44 -14.44
C ILE A 278 8.34 -15.82 -14.38
N MET A 279 7.13 -15.92 -13.85
CA MET A 279 6.46 -17.19 -13.59
C MET A 279 5.91 -17.85 -14.86
N TRP A 280 5.33 -17.05 -15.76
CA TRP A 280 4.64 -17.56 -16.95
C TRP A 280 5.27 -17.13 -18.27
N ARG A 281 6.31 -16.28 -18.26
CA ARG A 281 6.91 -15.63 -19.44
C ARG A 281 5.85 -14.83 -20.25
N ASP A 282 4.82 -14.37 -19.57
CA ASP A 282 3.67 -13.69 -20.17
C ASP A 282 3.11 -12.63 -19.20
N SER A 283 3.39 -11.37 -19.48
CA SER A 283 2.94 -10.24 -18.64
C SER A 283 1.41 -10.03 -18.66
N THR A 284 0.70 -10.64 -19.62
CA THR A 284 -0.77 -10.56 -19.69
C THR A 284 -1.45 -11.35 -18.56
N LYS A 285 -0.74 -12.30 -17.93
CA LYS A 285 -1.21 -13.10 -16.79
C LYS A 285 -1.17 -12.34 -15.44
N LYS A 286 -1.19 -11.02 -15.48
CA LYS A 286 -1.11 -10.14 -14.31
C LYS A 286 -2.24 -10.36 -13.30
N GLU A 287 -3.47 -10.67 -13.73
CA GLU A 287 -4.59 -10.95 -12.83
C GLU A 287 -4.31 -12.20 -11.97
N ILE A 288 -3.79 -13.27 -12.59
CA ILE A 288 -3.41 -14.50 -11.89
C ILE A 288 -2.26 -14.22 -10.92
N ALA A 289 -1.28 -13.43 -11.36
CA ALA A 289 -0.14 -13.04 -10.53
C ALA A 289 -0.59 -12.21 -9.31
N ALA A 290 -1.54 -11.28 -9.47
CA ALA A 290 -2.06 -10.47 -8.38
C ALA A 290 -2.71 -11.34 -7.28
N GLU A 291 -3.54 -12.30 -7.67
CA GLU A 291 -4.18 -13.22 -6.72
C GLU A 291 -3.15 -14.14 -6.01
N ALA A 292 -2.17 -14.64 -6.77
CA ALA A 292 -1.15 -15.55 -6.25
C ALA A 292 -0.17 -14.86 -5.27
N LEU A 293 0.17 -13.60 -5.52
CA LEU A 293 1.10 -12.82 -4.71
C LEU A 293 0.56 -12.39 -3.34
N LYS A 294 -0.75 -12.44 -3.13
CA LYS A 294 -1.37 -12.02 -1.86
C LYS A 294 -0.99 -10.59 -1.45
N ILE A 295 -1.17 -9.64 -2.37
CA ILE A 295 -0.66 -8.27 -2.23
C ILE A 295 -1.65 -7.26 -1.67
N THR A 296 -2.94 -7.64 -1.55
CA THR A 296 -3.97 -6.70 -1.09
C THR A 296 -3.79 -6.35 0.38
N ALA A 297 -4.34 -5.23 0.80
CA ALA A 297 -4.33 -4.82 2.19
C ALA A 297 -4.92 -5.90 3.11
N LYS A 298 -6.00 -6.56 2.67
CA LYS A 298 -6.62 -7.67 3.40
C LYS A 298 -5.68 -8.87 3.53
N ASP A 299 -5.02 -9.29 2.44
CA ASP A 299 -4.04 -10.38 2.48
C ASP A 299 -2.89 -10.05 3.46
N ASN A 300 -2.36 -8.83 3.41
CA ASN A 300 -1.28 -8.39 4.29
C ASN A 300 -1.69 -8.34 5.76
N LEU A 301 -2.96 -8.00 6.07
CA LEU A 301 -3.49 -8.08 7.42
C LEU A 301 -3.59 -9.54 7.89
N GLU A 302 -4.12 -10.43 7.04
CA GLU A 302 -4.24 -11.86 7.34
C GLU A 302 -2.88 -12.53 7.54
N LEU A 303 -1.86 -12.09 6.79
CA LEU A 303 -0.47 -12.56 6.93
C LEU A 303 0.28 -11.92 8.13
N GLY A 304 -0.31 -10.97 8.83
CA GLY A 304 0.31 -10.27 9.96
C GLY A 304 1.42 -9.29 9.55
N ILE A 305 1.46 -8.87 8.29
CA ILE A 305 2.38 -7.85 7.77
C ILE A 305 1.83 -6.46 8.09
N ALA A 306 0.54 -6.23 7.82
CA ALA A 306 -0.17 -5.03 8.25
C ALA A 306 -0.80 -5.23 9.64
N ASP A 307 -0.83 -4.17 10.44
CA ASP A 307 -1.43 -4.17 11.78
C ASP A 307 -2.89 -3.72 11.77
N GLU A 308 -3.26 -2.87 10.80
CA GLU A 308 -4.63 -2.35 10.68
C GLU A 308 -4.90 -1.91 9.23
N LEU A 309 -6.17 -2.05 8.82
CA LEU A 309 -6.67 -1.49 7.56
C LEU A 309 -7.37 -0.16 7.84
N ILE A 310 -7.02 0.85 7.07
CA ILE A 310 -7.66 2.16 7.10
C ILE A 310 -8.76 2.16 6.03
N PRO A 311 -10.02 2.36 6.40
CA PRO A 311 -11.12 2.37 5.45
C PRO A 311 -10.98 3.56 4.47
N GLU A 312 -11.42 3.33 3.24
CA GLU A 312 -11.45 4.37 2.22
C GLU A 312 -12.88 4.88 1.98
N PRO A 313 -13.04 6.10 1.46
CA PRO A 313 -14.32 6.57 0.93
C PRO A 313 -14.87 5.59 -0.11
N ALA A 314 -16.19 5.54 -0.26
CA ALA A 314 -16.85 4.66 -1.20
C ALA A 314 -16.30 4.87 -2.62
N GLY A 315 -15.80 3.79 -3.23
CA GLY A 315 -15.15 3.79 -4.54
C GLY A 315 -13.64 4.08 -4.52
N GLY A 316 -13.05 4.43 -3.37
CA GLY A 316 -11.61 4.65 -3.20
C GLY A 316 -11.24 6.07 -2.80
N ALA A 317 -10.02 6.24 -2.32
CA ALA A 317 -9.50 7.50 -1.77
C ALA A 317 -9.53 8.70 -2.75
N HIS A 318 -9.56 8.43 -4.06
CA HIS A 318 -9.59 9.46 -5.09
C HIS A 318 -10.96 10.17 -5.23
N HIS A 319 -12.00 9.67 -4.62
CA HIS A 319 -13.32 10.31 -4.63
C HIS A 319 -13.49 11.37 -3.54
N ASP A 320 -12.79 11.23 -2.41
CA ASP A 320 -12.85 12.18 -1.30
C ASP A 320 -11.52 12.20 -0.54
N TYR A 321 -10.69 13.19 -0.85
CA TYR A 321 -9.37 13.38 -0.25
C TYR A 321 -9.45 13.72 1.24
N ASP A 322 -10.45 14.50 1.62
CA ASP A 322 -10.59 14.96 2.99
C ASP A 322 -11.06 13.83 3.91
N ALA A 323 -12.02 13.02 3.45
CA ALA A 323 -12.44 11.83 4.17
C ALA A 323 -11.32 10.78 4.26
N ALA A 324 -10.56 10.57 3.17
CA ALA A 324 -9.40 9.67 3.17
C ALA A 324 -8.30 10.16 4.14
N ALA A 325 -8.02 11.47 4.17
CA ALA A 325 -7.05 12.07 5.07
C ALA A 325 -7.51 11.99 6.53
N SER A 326 -8.80 12.22 6.81
CA SER A 326 -9.37 12.06 8.15
C SER A 326 -9.22 10.63 8.67
N ALA A 327 -9.53 9.62 7.86
CA ALA A 327 -9.36 8.22 8.25
C ALA A 327 -7.89 7.87 8.56
N VAL A 328 -6.93 8.42 7.79
CA VAL A 328 -5.50 8.26 8.07
C VAL A 328 -5.12 8.97 9.36
N ALA A 329 -5.62 10.19 9.61
CA ALA A 329 -5.34 10.95 10.83
C ALA A 329 -5.86 10.21 12.08
N ASP A 330 -7.09 9.68 12.04
CA ASP A 330 -7.69 8.93 13.14
C ASP A 330 -6.87 7.67 13.47
N ALA A 331 -6.44 6.93 12.45
CA ALA A 331 -5.61 5.76 12.63
C ALA A 331 -4.22 6.11 13.21
N LEU A 332 -3.59 7.19 12.72
CA LEU A 332 -2.32 7.69 13.25
C LEU A 332 -2.44 8.10 14.71
N GLU A 333 -3.49 8.87 15.07
CA GLU A 333 -3.72 9.29 16.46
C GLU A 333 -3.87 8.10 17.39
N LYS A 334 -4.68 7.11 16.99
CA LYS A 334 -4.88 5.87 17.73
C LYS A 334 -3.55 5.17 18.03
N HIS A 335 -2.74 4.94 17.01
CA HIS A 335 -1.50 4.19 17.15
C HIS A 335 -0.39 4.98 17.84
N LEU A 336 -0.19 6.24 17.51
CA LEU A 336 0.81 7.08 18.16
C LEU A 336 0.53 7.22 19.65
N SER A 337 -0.73 7.48 20.05
CA SER A 337 -1.14 7.58 21.45
C SER A 337 -0.94 6.29 22.25
N GLN A 338 -0.95 5.13 21.59
CA GLN A 338 -0.63 3.85 22.23
C GLN A 338 0.88 3.66 22.37
N LEU A 339 1.64 3.92 21.30
CA LEU A 339 3.08 3.69 21.27
C LEU A 339 3.85 4.63 22.18
N GLU A 340 3.43 5.88 22.31
CA GLU A 340 4.04 6.89 23.20
C GLU A 340 3.97 6.52 24.69
N LYS A 341 3.04 5.65 25.08
CA LYS A 341 2.93 5.15 26.47
C LYS A 341 3.92 4.04 26.79
N LEU A 342 4.53 3.45 25.76
CA LEU A 342 5.44 2.33 25.95
C LEU A 342 6.85 2.82 26.32
N PRO A 343 7.52 2.17 27.30
CA PRO A 343 8.95 2.37 27.49
C PRO A 343 9.72 2.01 26.22
N VAL A 344 10.79 2.74 25.93
CA VAL A 344 11.59 2.57 24.70
C VAL A 344 12.05 1.12 24.50
N GLU A 345 12.47 0.45 25.58
CA GLU A 345 12.94 -0.95 25.49
C GLU A 345 11.81 -1.92 25.13
N THR A 346 10.58 -1.65 25.59
CA THR A 346 9.39 -2.40 25.19
C THR A 346 9.06 -2.15 23.74
N LEU A 347 9.09 -0.90 23.30
CA LEU A 347 8.87 -0.51 21.90
C LEU A 347 9.81 -1.28 20.95
N LEU A 348 11.10 -1.29 21.26
CA LEU A 348 12.10 -2.00 20.45
C LEU A 348 11.91 -3.54 20.47
N ALA A 349 11.59 -4.10 21.64
CA ALA A 349 11.35 -5.54 21.78
C ALA A 349 10.11 -5.98 21.00
N GLU A 350 9.00 -5.21 21.05
CA GLU A 350 7.79 -5.51 20.31
C GLU A 350 8.00 -5.38 18.80
N ARG A 351 8.70 -4.33 18.33
CA ARG A 351 9.08 -4.17 16.93
C ARG A 351 9.90 -5.36 16.44
N TYR A 352 10.95 -5.75 17.18
CA TYR A 352 11.76 -6.93 16.85
C TYR A 352 10.92 -8.20 16.78
N LYS A 353 10.07 -8.45 17.78
CA LYS A 353 9.20 -9.61 17.84
C LYS A 353 8.24 -9.68 16.66
N LYS A 354 7.64 -8.53 16.28
CA LYS A 354 6.76 -8.42 15.11
C LYS A 354 7.45 -8.92 13.85
N PHE A 355 8.58 -8.32 13.46
CA PHE A 355 9.30 -8.70 12.25
C PHE A 355 9.88 -10.12 12.30
N ARG A 356 10.31 -10.57 13.48
CA ARG A 356 10.83 -11.92 13.67
C ARG A 356 9.77 -13.00 13.47
N ASN A 357 8.51 -12.69 13.75
CA ASN A 357 7.38 -13.63 13.71
C ASN A 357 6.53 -13.53 12.43
N MET A 358 6.91 -12.72 11.45
CA MET A 358 6.13 -12.52 10.22
C MET A 358 6.04 -13.74 9.30
N ALA A 359 6.88 -14.76 9.46
CA ALA A 359 6.82 -15.97 8.64
C ALA A 359 6.08 -17.08 9.39
N GLN A 360 4.97 -17.55 8.82
CA GLN A 360 4.34 -18.81 9.25
C GLN A 360 4.89 -19.95 8.39
N TYR A 361 5.45 -20.96 9.03
CA TYR A 361 5.88 -22.19 8.37
C TYR A 361 5.32 -23.40 9.11
N PHE A 362 4.95 -24.41 8.37
CA PHE A 362 4.54 -25.69 8.92
C PHE A 362 5.70 -26.65 8.85
N GLN A 363 6.12 -27.20 9.99
CA GLN A 363 7.03 -28.33 10.02
C GLN A 363 6.22 -29.59 9.73
N VAL A 364 6.46 -30.22 8.58
CA VAL A 364 5.94 -31.58 8.35
C VAL A 364 6.78 -32.50 9.23
N VAL A 365 6.22 -32.97 10.33
CA VAL A 365 6.83 -34.01 11.14
C VAL A 365 6.73 -35.30 10.32
N SER A 366 7.88 -35.80 9.86
CA SER A 366 8.02 -37.07 9.13
C SER A 366 7.76 -38.26 10.04
#